data_712cfe8b122a6e56c3eb80764d970aaa
#
_entry.id   712cfe8b122a6e56c3eb80764d970aaa
#
_cell.length_a   1.000
_cell.length_b   1.000
_cell.length_c   1.000
_cell.angle_alpha   90.00
_cell.angle_beta   90.00
_cell.angle_gamma   90.00
#
_symmetry.space_group_name_H-M   'P 1'
#
loop_
_entity.id
_entity.type
_entity.pdbx_description
1 polymer ?
#
loop_
_entity_poly.entity_id
_entity_poly.type
_entity_poly.pdbx_seq_one_letter_code
_entity_poly.pdbx_strand_id
1 'polypeptide(L)'
;MSEQAIVIGAGMVGVSVAWHLQQQGMQVTLIDRKQPGEETSYGNAGLIQREAVFPHAFPRDVKEIFKVIPNHNLDIRYRPAALWHFKNPLMQYWYYSDPKRFKTVVAEWSTLIEHCTETHDEMMQAAHAVHLVRKTGWLQLHRTTETYAKAIAEAEAARAYGVQSRLV
;
A
#
# COMPACT_ATOMS: atom_id res chain seq x y z
N MET A 1 -12.17 -34.54 0.21
CA MET A 1 -10.80 -34.26 0.72
C MET A 1 -10.68 -32.74 0.79
N SER A 2 -10.31 -32.19 1.93
CA SER A 2 -10.07 -30.73 2.04
C SER A 2 -8.81 -30.39 1.22
N GLU A 3 -8.87 -29.33 0.45
CA GLU A 3 -7.73 -28.81 -0.28
C GLU A 3 -6.65 -28.35 0.72
N GLN A 4 -5.38 -28.53 0.33
CA GLN A 4 -4.24 -28.16 1.17
C GLN A 4 -3.50 -26.99 0.53
N ALA A 5 -3.07 -26.01 1.34
CA ALA A 5 -2.29 -24.88 0.91
C ALA A 5 -1.07 -24.65 1.81
N ILE A 6 0.05 -24.26 1.21
CA ILE A 6 1.25 -23.82 1.93
C ILE A 6 1.45 -22.35 1.65
N VAL A 7 1.51 -21.54 2.71
CA VAL A 7 1.80 -20.11 2.65
C VAL A 7 3.20 -19.87 3.19
N ILE A 8 4.07 -19.28 2.38
CA ILE A 8 5.46 -18.99 2.74
C ILE A 8 5.57 -17.50 3.07
N GLY A 9 5.97 -17.22 4.31
CA GLY A 9 6.06 -15.88 4.89
C GLY A 9 4.90 -15.58 5.84
N ALA A 10 5.19 -15.30 7.10
CA ALA A 10 4.22 -14.98 8.15
C ALA A 10 4.22 -13.47 8.51
N GLY A 11 4.47 -12.60 7.53
CA GLY A 11 4.20 -11.16 7.63
C GLY A 11 2.71 -10.87 7.44
N MET A 12 2.32 -9.60 7.40
CA MET A 12 0.91 -9.17 7.26
C MET A 12 0.20 -9.86 6.08
N VAL A 13 0.83 -9.91 4.92
CA VAL A 13 0.24 -10.52 3.72
C VAL A 13 0.06 -12.02 3.90
N GLY A 14 1.10 -12.73 4.37
CA GLY A 14 1.03 -14.19 4.50
C GLY A 14 0.02 -14.63 5.56
N VAL A 15 -0.04 -13.94 6.70
CA VAL A 15 -1.04 -14.22 7.74
C VAL A 15 -2.45 -13.98 7.22
N SER A 16 -2.69 -12.87 6.51
CA SER A 16 -3.99 -12.56 5.91
C SER A 16 -4.41 -13.62 4.89
N VAL A 17 -3.51 -14.01 3.98
CA VAL A 17 -3.77 -15.06 2.99
C VAL A 17 -4.08 -16.40 3.67
N ALA A 18 -3.25 -16.80 4.64
CA ALA A 18 -3.44 -18.06 5.37
C ALA A 18 -4.79 -18.10 6.09
N TRP A 19 -5.17 -17.01 6.76
CA TRP A 19 -6.44 -16.91 7.46
C TRP A 19 -7.63 -17.01 6.51
N HIS A 20 -7.64 -16.26 5.40
CA HIS A 20 -8.73 -16.30 4.42
C HIS A 20 -8.86 -17.66 3.73
N LEU A 21 -7.75 -18.33 3.38
CA LEU A 21 -7.77 -19.69 2.84
C LEU A 21 -8.36 -20.69 3.86
N GLN A 22 -8.03 -20.52 5.13
CA GLN A 22 -8.60 -21.34 6.20
C GLN A 22 -10.10 -21.11 6.37
N GLN A 23 -10.59 -19.86 6.25
CA GLN A 23 -12.03 -19.56 6.25
C GLN A 23 -12.76 -20.21 5.06
N GLN A 24 -12.08 -20.44 3.96
CA GLN A 24 -12.60 -21.18 2.79
C GLN A 24 -12.57 -22.70 2.97
N GLY A 25 -12.17 -23.21 4.15
CA GLY A 25 -12.14 -24.63 4.45
C GLY A 25 -10.89 -25.37 4.04
N MET A 26 -9.83 -24.66 3.61
CA MET A 26 -8.56 -25.28 3.30
C MET A 26 -7.76 -25.64 4.55
N GLN A 27 -6.96 -26.72 4.47
CA GLN A 27 -5.92 -26.99 5.45
C GLN A 27 -4.68 -26.16 5.10
N VAL A 28 -4.35 -25.18 5.94
CA VAL A 28 -3.26 -24.23 5.65
C VAL A 28 -2.06 -24.50 6.54
N THR A 29 -0.88 -24.63 5.91
CA THR A 29 0.42 -24.62 6.60
C THR A 29 1.12 -23.30 6.35
N LEU A 30 1.32 -22.50 7.39
CA LEU A 30 2.05 -21.23 7.33
C LEU A 30 3.51 -21.45 7.75
N ILE A 31 4.45 -21.08 6.88
CA ILE A 31 5.90 -21.29 7.09
C ILE A 31 6.61 -19.95 7.09
N ASP A 32 7.41 -19.70 8.11
CA ASP A 32 8.34 -18.56 8.18
C ASP A 32 9.64 -18.98 8.87
N ARG A 33 10.69 -18.23 8.64
CA ARG A 33 12.00 -18.42 9.32
C ARG A 33 12.03 -17.84 10.72
N LYS A 34 11.08 -16.93 11.05
CA LYS A 34 10.91 -16.31 12.36
C LYS A 34 9.47 -16.43 12.85
N GLN A 35 9.21 -15.90 14.04
CA GLN A 35 7.85 -15.79 14.55
C GLN A 35 7.00 -14.87 13.65
N PRO A 36 5.68 -15.08 13.58
CA PRO A 36 4.79 -14.25 12.77
C PRO A 36 4.94 -12.76 13.10
N GLY A 37 5.10 -11.94 12.08
CA GLY A 37 5.21 -10.49 12.20
C GLY A 37 6.60 -9.95 12.56
N GLU A 38 7.60 -10.78 12.82
CA GLU A 38 8.96 -10.34 13.26
C GLU A 38 9.92 -9.96 12.11
N GLU A 39 9.47 -9.96 10.86
CA GLU A 39 10.27 -9.54 9.71
C GLU A 39 9.86 -8.13 9.24
N THR A 40 9.65 -7.96 7.94
CA THR A 40 9.33 -6.65 7.32
C THR A 40 8.09 -5.98 7.90
N SER A 41 7.13 -6.74 8.43
CA SER A 41 5.92 -6.20 9.06
C SER A 41 6.17 -5.61 10.44
N TYR A 42 7.28 -5.93 11.09
CA TYR A 42 7.62 -5.42 12.42
C TYR A 42 7.94 -3.93 12.38
N GLY A 43 7.39 -3.16 13.31
CA GLY A 43 7.67 -1.73 13.45
C GLY A 43 7.11 -0.84 12.34
N ASN A 44 6.13 -1.32 11.55
CA ASN A 44 5.41 -0.48 10.60
C ASN A 44 4.58 0.59 11.34
N ALA A 45 4.05 1.57 10.58
CA ALA A 45 3.28 2.69 11.15
C ALA A 45 1.92 2.28 11.76
N GLY A 46 1.46 1.05 11.53
CA GLY A 46 0.19 0.55 12.05
C GLY A 46 -1.03 1.26 11.47
N LEU A 47 -0.92 1.83 10.26
CA LEU A 47 -2.01 2.52 9.59
C LEU A 47 -2.65 1.60 8.54
N ILE A 48 -3.98 1.49 8.61
CA ILE A 48 -4.79 0.86 7.55
C ILE A 48 -5.36 1.99 6.72
N GLN A 49 -4.84 2.15 5.50
CA GLN A 49 -5.04 3.34 4.68
C GLN A 49 -6.08 3.10 3.58
N ARG A 50 -7.35 3.35 3.88
CA ARG A 50 -8.45 3.30 2.90
C ARG A 50 -8.33 4.38 1.82
N GLU A 51 -7.64 5.48 2.13
CA GLU A 51 -7.40 6.60 1.22
C GLU A 51 -6.27 6.35 0.22
N ALA A 52 -5.49 5.28 0.34
CA ALA A 52 -4.39 4.95 -0.56
C ALA A 52 -4.87 4.41 -1.94
N VAL A 53 -5.93 5.02 -2.49
CA VAL A 53 -6.53 4.64 -3.78
C VAL A 53 -5.69 5.06 -4.99
N PHE A 54 -4.76 5.99 -4.81
CA PHE A 54 -3.82 6.40 -5.85
C PHE A 54 -2.45 5.78 -5.58
N PRO A 55 -2.00 4.79 -6.36
CA PRO A 55 -0.63 4.31 -6.28
C PRO A 55 0.34 5.44 -6.60
N HIS A 56 1.55 5.36 -6.05
CA HIS A 56 2.58 6.33 -6.42
C HIS A 56 2.92 6.20 -7.91
N ALA A 57 2.78 7.29 -8.66
CA ALA A 57 3.18 7.33 -10.06
C ALA A 57 4.68 7.62 -10.19
N PHE A 58 5.31 7.08 -11.23
CA PHE A 58 6.67 7.47 -11.58
C PHE A 58 6.70 8.94 -12.00
N PRO A 59 7.61 9.77 -11.47
CA PRO A 59 7.71 11.18 -11.84
C PRO A 59 7.93 11.34 -13.34
N ARG A 60 7.08 12.11 -14.00
CA ARG A 60 7.19 12.40 -15.44
C ARG A 60 7.68 13.81 -15.71
N ASP A 61 7.69 14.67 -14.70
CA ASP A 61 8.30 15.99 -14.80
C ASP A 61 9.83 15.84 -14.77
N VAL A 62 10.46 16.39 -15.79
CA VAL A 62 11.92 16.40 -15.94
C VAL A 62 12.59 17.04 -14.70
N LYS A 63 11.98 18.08 -14.11
CA LYS A 63 12.51 18.73 -12.91
C LYS A 63 12.51 17.78 -11.70
N GLU A 64 11.48 16.96 -11.55
CA GLU A 64 11.41 15.97 -10.46
C GLU A 64 12.45 14.86 -10.67
N ILE A 65 12.66 14.41 -11.90
CA ILE A 65 13.70 13.43 -12.23
C ILE A 65 15.09 13.99 -11.91
N PHE A 66 15.39 15.24 -12.29
CA PHE A 66 16.66 15.88 -11.95
C PHE A 66 16.91 16.03 -10.46
N LYS A 67 15.87 16.15 -9.63
CA LYS A 67 16.02 16.15 -8.16
C LYS A 67 16.48 14.79 -7.60
N VAL A 68 16.15 13.70 -8.29
CA VAL A 68 16.46 12.33 -7.84
C VAL A 68 17.84 11.89 -8.30
N ILE A 69 18.34 12.38 -9.44
CA ILE A 69 19.65 12.01 -10.02
C ILE A 69 20.82 12.11 -9.03
N PRO A 70 20.97 13.18 -8.22
CA PRO A 70 22.07 13.29 -7.27
C PRO A 70 22.06 12.22 -6.17
N ASN A 71 20.98 11.44 -6.05
CA ASN A 71 20.83 10.35 -5.06
C ASN A 71 21.00 10.80 -3.59
N HIS A 72 20.66 12.06 -3.30
CA HIS A 72 20.71 12.65 -1.96
C HIS A 72 19.34 12.80 -1.28
N ASN A 73 18.26 12.41 -1.97
CA ASN A 73 16.91 12.46 -1.42
C ASN A 73 16.74 11.51 -0.25
N LEU A 74 15.91 11.91 0.72
CA LEU A 74 15.52 11.07 1.84
C LEU A 74 14.56 9.96 1.42
N ASP A 75 13.69 10.25 0.44
CA ASP A 75 12.60 9.38 0.02
C ASP A 75 13.02 8.34 -1.02
N ILE A 76 14.01 8.68 -1.86
CA ILE A 76 14.46 7.81 -2.95
C ILE A 76 15.97 7.72 -2.90
N ARG A 77 16.47 6.51 -2.62
CA ARG A 77 17.89 6.16 -2.73
C ARG A 77 18.06 4.91 -3.56
N TYR A 78 19.02 4.94 -4.47
CA TYR A 78 19.30 3.81 -5.35
C TYR A 78 20.79 3.53 -5.48
N ARG A 79 21.12 2.29 -5.80
CA ARG A 79 22.48 1.88 -6.16
C ARG A 79 22.62 2.00 -7.68
N PRO A 80 23.51 2.82 -8.23
CA PRO A 80 23.62 3.00 -9.68
C PRO A 80 23.81 1.70 -10.44
N ALA A 81 24.59 0.76 -9.91
CA ALA A 81 24.81 -0.56 -10.52
C ALA A 81 23.50 -1.41 -10.60
N ALA A 82 22.55 -1.17 -9.71
CA ALA A 82 21.28 -1.89 -9.73
C ALA A 82 20.33 -1.40 -10.84
N LEU A 83 20.48 -0.16 -11.32
CA LEU A 83 19.61 0.42 -12.36
C LEU A 83 19.60 -0.41 -13.64
N TRP A 84 20.74 -1.01 -13.99
CA TRP A 84 20.84 -1.89 -15.15
C TRP A 84 19.97 -3.13 -15.03
N HIS A 85 19.91 -3.72 -13.84
CA HIS A 85 19.08 -4.90 -13.57
C HIS A 85 17.60 -4.56 -13.52
N PHE A 86 17.27 -3.35 -13.05
CA PHE A 86 15.88 -2.88 -12.91
C PHE A 86 15.37 -2.05 -14.09
N LYS A 87 16.12 -1.93 -15.19
CA LYS A 87 15.73 -1.11 -16.34
C LYS A 87 14.34 -1.45 -16.89
N ASN A 88 14.02 -2.74 -17.04
CA ASN A 88 12.72 -3.17 -17.57
C ASN A 88 11.56 -2.84 -16.61
N PRO A 89 11.61 -3.19 -15.30
CA PRO A 89 10.63 -2.74 -14.33
C PRO A 89 10.47 -1.21 -14.29
N LEU A 90 11.57 -0.46 -14.34
CA LEU A 90 11.51 1.02 -14.32
C LEU A 90 10.85 1.58 -15.58
N MET A 91 11.13 1.00 -16.76
CA MET A 91 10.48 1.40 -18.00
C MET A 91 8.97 1.08 -17.98
N GLN A 92 8.58 -0.07 -17.45
CA GLN A 92 7.17 -0.42 -17.26
C GLN A 92 6.50 0.53 -16.28
N TYR A 93 7.16 0.84 -15.16
CA TYR A 93 6.64 1.77 -14.17
C TYR A 93 6.41 3.15 -14.80
N TRP A 94 7.38 3.68 -15.55
CA TRP A 94 7.24 4.92 -16.30
C TRP A 94 6.10 4.85 -17.33
N TYR A 95 5.98 3.74 -18.06
CA TYR A 95 4.96 3.53 -19.07
C TYR A 95 3.54 3.53 -18.47
N TYR A 96 3.33 2.79 -17.38
CA TYR A 96 2.03 2.73 -16.69
C TYR A 96 1.71 3.99 -15.88
N SER A 97 2.69 4.84 -15.60
CA SER A 97 2.49 6.15 -14.98
C SER A 97 2.04 7.24 -15.98
N ASP A 98 1.78 6.89 -17.26
CA ASP A 98 1.13 7.80 -18.21
C ASP A 98 -0.30 8.13 -17.74
N PRO A 99 -0.74 9.40 -17.76
CA PRO A 99 -2.03 9.80 -17.20
C PRO A 99 -3.25 9.02 -17.71
N LYS A 100 -3.22 8.56 -18.98
CA LYS A 100 -4.31 7.76 -19.54
C LYS A 100 -4.30 6.33 -19.00
N ARG A 101 -3.12 5.69 -18.98
CA ARG A 101 -2.94 4.32 -18.47
C ARG A 101 -3.06 4.26 -16.97
N PHE A 102 -2.58 5.29 -16.27
CA PHE A 102 -2.65 5.38 -14.83
C PHE A 102 -4.08 5.37 -14.29
N LYS A 103 -5.05 5.92 -15.03
CA LYS A 103 -6.48 5.82 -14.68
C LYS A 103 -6.95 4.37 -14.58
N THR A 104 -6.52 3.50 -15.50
CA THR A 104 -6.85 2.07 -15.44
C THR A 104 -6.18 1.42 -14.23
N VAL A 105 -4.90 1.73 -13.98
CA VAL A 105 -4.19 1.22 -12.80
C VAL A 105 -4.90 1.64 -11.50
N VAL A 106 -5.34 2.89 -11.39
CA VAL A 106 -6.09 3.37 -10.22
C VAL A 106 -7.42 2.64 -10.08
N ALA A 107 -8.15 2.44 -11.19
CA ALA A 107 -9.43 1.73 -11.15
C ALA A 107 -9.28 0.28 -10.67
N GLU A 108 -8.26 -0.44 -11.15
CA GLU A 108 -7.95 -1.81 -10.71
C GLU A 108 -7.43 -1.83 -9.26
N TRP A 109 -6.54 -0.92 -8.90
CA TRP A 109 -6.00 -0.81 -7.55
C TRP A 109 -7.06 -0.49 -6.50
N SER A 110 -8.00 0.41 -6.84
CA SER A 110 -9.05 0.81 -5.91
C SER A 110 -9.94 -0.35 -5.49
N THR A 111 -10.16 -1.36 -6.35
CA THR A 111 -10.95 -2.55 -6.00
C THR A 111 -10.31 -3.40 -4.89
N LEU A 112 -8.99 -3.35 -4.77
CA LEU A 112 -8.27 -4.02 -3.67
C LEU A 112 -8.33 -3.20 -2.39
N ILE A 113 -8.25 -1.87 -2.50
CA ILE A 113 -8.17 -0.97 -1.35
C ILE A 113 -9.55 -0.74 -0.70
N GLU A 114 -10.62 -0.77 -1.48
CA GLU A 114 -11.98 -0.46 -0.97
C GLU A 114 -12.42 -1.35 0.19
N HIS A 115 -11.97 -2.59 0.25
CA HIS A 115 -12.32 -3.54 1.31
C HIS A 115 -11.29 -3.65 2.44
N CYS A 116 -10.21 -2.86 2.41
CA CYS A 116 -9.08 -3.06 3.33
C CYS A 116 -9.47 -2.89 4.81
N THR A 117 -10.35 -1.95 5.14
CA THR A 117 -10.79 -1.72 6.53
C THR A 117 -11.75 -2.81 7.02
N GLU A 118 -12.64 -3.28 6.17
CA GLU A 118 -13.64 -4.31 6.49
C GLU A 118 -12.95 -5.66 6.73
N THR A 119 -12.08 -6.07 5.82
CA THR A 119 -11.33 -7.33 5.95
C THR A 119 -10.38 -7.34 7.14
N HIS A 120 -9.77 -6.18 7.49
CA HIS A 120 -8.99 -6.07 8.71
C HIS A 120 -9.87 -6.16 9.96
N ASP A 121 -11.05 -5.53 9.96
CA ASP A 121 -12.00 -5.62 11.08
C ASP A 121 -12.41 -7.08 11.36
N GLU A 122 -12.70 -7.86 10.32
CA GLU A 122 -13.02 -9.28 10.45
C GLU A 122 -11.88 -10.07 11.11
N MET A 123 -10.66 -9.88 10.63
CA MET A 123 -9.48 -10.55 11.20
C MET A 123 -9.23 -10.12 12.65
N MET A 124 -9.38 -8.83 12.96
CA MET A 124 -9.21 -8.32 14.33
C MET A 124 -10.27 -8.84 15.30
N GLN A 125 -11.51 -8.97 14.85
CA GLN A 125 -12.57 -9.60 15.66
C GLN A 125 -12.25 -11.07 15.94
N ALA A 126 -11.87 -11.83 14.91
CA ALA A 126 -11.49 -13.23 15.06
C ALA A 126 -10.29 -13.43 16.01
N ALA A 127 -9.33 -12.50 15.99
CA ALA A 127 -8.16 -12.50 16.86
C ALA A 127 -8.40 -11.89 18.25
N HIS A 128 -9.61 -11.41 18.56
CA HIS A 128 -9.92 -10.64 19.79
C HIS A 128 -9.02 -9.40 19.98
N ALA A 129 -8.55 -8.80 18.88
CA ALA A 129 -7.56 -7.72 18.83
C ALA A 129 -8.19 -6.33 18.58
N VAL A 130 -9.49 -6.17 18.60
CA VAL A 130 -10.22 -4.91 18.35
C VAL A 130 -9.73 -3.77 19.26
N HIS A 131 -9.33 -4.10 20.50
CA HIS A 131 -8.80 -3.14 21.46
C HIS A 131 -7.47 -2.47 21.04
N LEU A 132 -6.74 -3.04 20.05
CA LEU A 132 -5.51 -2.47 19.50
C LEU A 132 -5.77 -1.42 18.43
N VAL A 133 -7.01 -1.27 17.93
CA VAL A 133 -7.35 -0.41 16.81
C VAL A 133 -8.10 0.82 17.26
N ARG A 134 -7.72 1.96 16.70
CA ARG A 134 -8.41 3.25 16.90
C ARG A 134 -8.93 3.74 15.56
N LYS A 135 -10.25 3.79 15.38
CA LYS A 135 -10.91 4.30 14.16
C LYS A 135 -11.07 5.81 14.20
N THR A 136 -9.97 6.54 14.36
CA THR A 136 -9.98 8.01 14.50
C THR A 136 -9.61 8.73 13.18
N GLY A 137 -9.22 7.98 12.16
CA GLY A 137 -8.57 8.54 10.99
C GLY A 137 -7.15 9.04 11.32
N TRP A 138 -6.57 9.80 10.42
CA TRP A 138 -5.26 10.40 10.60
C TRP A 138 -5.23 11.82 10.05
N LEU A 139 -4.27 12.62 10.51
CA LEU A 139 -4.15 14.02 10.16
C LEU A 139 -2.94 14.22 9.26
N GLN A 140 -3.14 14.82 8.09
CA GLN A 140 -2.08 15.21 7.18
C GLN A 140 -1.78 16.70 7.33
N LEU A 141 -0.53 17.02 7.64
CA LEU A 141 -0.08 18.40 7.82
C LEU A 141 0.77 18.85 6.64
N HIS A 142 0.52 20.05 6.14
CA HIS A 142 1.24 20.63 5.01
C HIS A 142 1.98 21.88 5.43
N ARG A 143 3.25 22.02 5.01
CA ARG A 143 4.09 23.18 5.35
C ARG A 143 3.92 24.36 4.40
N THR A 144 3.39 24.12 3.21
CA THR A 144 3.24 25.15 2.18
C THR A 144 1.83 25.13 1.58
N THR A 145 1.37 26.29 1.12
CA THR A 145 0.07 26.43 0.43
C THR A 145 0.00 25.57 -0.82
N GLU A 146 1.13 25.37 -1.51
CA GLU A 146 1.20 24.53 -2.72
C GLU A 146 0.93 23.06 -2.39
N THR A 147 1.61 22.51 -1.38
CA THR A 147 1.42 21.11 -0.96
C THR A 147 0.01 20.90 -0.40
N TYR A 148 -0.53 21.88 0.29
CA TYR A 148 -1.90 21.85 0.80
C TYR A 148 -2.94 21.84 -0.34
N ALA A 149 -2.77 22.68 -1.36
CA ALA A 149 -3.67 22.71 -2.52
C ALA A 149 -3.66 21.39 -3.30
N LYS A 150 -2.49 20.77 -3.47
CA LYS A 150 -2.38 19.42 -4.06
C LYS A 150 -3.15 18.39 -3.25
N ALA A 151 -2.97 18.38 -1.94
CA ALA A 151 -3.67 17.44 -1.06
C ALA A 151 -5.19 17.62 -1.09
N ILE A 152 -5.70 18.85 -1.19
CA ILE A 152 -7.14 19.08 -1.39
C ILE A 152 -7.62 18.46 -2.70
N ALA A 153 -6.91 18.69 -3.80
CA ALA A 153 -7.28 18.14 -5.10
C ALA A 153 -7.26 16.61 -5.10
N GLU A 154 -6.25 15.99 -4.47
CA GLU A 154 -6.17 14.54 -4.30
C GLU A 154 -7.32 14.01 -3.43
N ALA A 155 -7.63 14.69 -2.32
CA ALA A 155 -8.72 14.32 -1.43
C ALA A 155 -10.09 14.41 -2.15
N GLU A 156 -10.32 15.43 -2.97
CA GLU A 156 -11.53 15.55 -3.79
C GLU A 156 -11.62 14.43 -4.84
N ALA A 157 -10.53 14.13 -5.52
CA ALA A 157 -10.49 13.01 -6.48
C ALA A 157 -10.73 11.65 -5.79
N ALA A 158 -10.22 11.45 -4.58
CA ALA A 158 -10.40 10.22 -3.81
C ALA A 158 -11.86 9.99 -3.36
N ARG A 159 -12.68 11.04 -3.29
CA ARG A 159 -14.12 10.90 -2.96
C ARG A 159 -14.87 10.01 -3.96
N ALA A 160 -14.47 10.03 -5.23
CA ALA A 160 -15.06 9.16 -6.25
C ALA A 160 -14.85 7.66 -5.94
N TYR A 161 -13.87 7.34 -5.10
CA TYR A 161 -13.54 5.99 -4.64
C TYR A 161 -14.02 5.72 -3.21
N GLY A 162 -14.95 6.52 -2.67
CA GLY A 162 -15.53 6.34 -1.34
C GLY A 162 -14.66 6.80 -0.16
N VAL A 163 -13.57 7.51 -0.43
CA VAL A 163 -12.71 8.08 0.63
C VAL A 163 -13.36 9.32 1.23
N GLN A 164 -13.42 9.36 2.56
CA GLN A 164 -13.92 10.52 3.30
C GLN A 164 -12.76 11.34 3.83
N SER A 165 -12.73 12.62 3.50
CA SER A 165 -11.75 13.59 3.99
C SER A 165 -12.45 14.90 4.37
N ARG A 166 -11.93 15.54 5.41
CA ARG A 166 -12.41 16.86 5.84
C ARG A 166 -11.22 17.79 6.08
N LEU A 167 -11.41 19.04 5.78
CA LEU A 167 -10.50 20.12 6.17
C LEU A 167 -10.69 20.41 7.66
N VAL A 168 -9.59 20.64 8.38
CA VAL A 168 -9.57 20.96 9.80
C VAL A 168 -8.90 22.31 9.99
#